data_cea44565d298d4b259817182d63b151f
#
_entry.id   cea44565d298d4b259817182d63b151f
#
_cell.length_a   1.000
_cell.length_b   1.000
_cell.length_c   1.000
_cell.angle_alpha   90.00
_cell.angle_beta   90.00
_cell.angle_gamma   90.00
#
_symmetry.space_group_name_H-M   'P 1'
#
loop_
_entity.id
_entity.type
_entity.pdbx_description
1 polymer ?
#
loop_
_entity_poly.entity_id
_entity_poly.type
_entity_poly.pdbx_seq_one_letter_code
_entity_poly.pdbx_strand_id
1 'polypeptide(L)'
;MHQKCCETGTTFWKDAIEKEMKTVMVAFDILEEGAEEPKGRKPMPCHMVFDVKAFSLQRKARFVGNGAKVDSSDVPTYASVVSRESVRIALTLAALNGLDIVSADVQGAYLNAPCREPLYTECGPEFGEFEGRWAIIVRALYGASSSAASWRDTISRVIEGLGYKSCRADNDVWMRPAVKADGLEVCEYVLVYSDDLIMIGVHPEETAAQISQHFQFKGNQWEKPEQYLGANVGQLLVNEQHCWYLGSSECANVGLLLGGKM
;
A
#
# COMPACT_ATOMS: atom_id res chain seq x y z
N MET A 1 18.43 10.72 20.64
CA MET A 1 17.89 11.24 19.36
C MET A 1 17.65 12.73 19.35
N HIS A 2 17.18 13.34 20.44
CA HIS A 2 17.23 14.80 20.66
C HIS A 2 18.62 15.38 20.36
N GLN A 3 19.69 14.67 20.67
CA GLN A 3 21.07 15.09 20.43
C GLN A 3 21.41 15.36 18.96
N LYS A 4 20.96 14.52 18.01
CA LYS A 4 21.25 14.72 16.57
C LYS A 4 20.50 15.91 15.93
N CYS A 5 19.30 16.26 16.42
CA CYS A 5 18.60 17.47 15.97
C CYS A 5 19.27 18.74 16.49
N CYS A 6 19.83 18.70 17.71
CA CYS A 6 20.55 19.86 18.28
C CYS A 6 21.86 20.15 17.55
N GLU A 7 22.56 19.12 17.03
CA GLU A 7 23.85 19.28 16.33
C GLU A 7 23.71 19.88 14.92
N THR A 8 22.55 19.71 14.26
CA THR A 8 22.33 20.20 12.88
C THR A 8 21.49 21.46 12.79
N GLY A 9 20.89 21.91 13.91
CA GLY A 9 19.99 23.09 13.94
C GLY A 9 18.73 22.96 13.05
N THR A 10 18.38 21.75 12.62
CA THR A 10 17.25 21.50 11.73
C THR A 10 16.15 20.68 12.41
N THR A 11 14.88 21.00 12.13
CA THR A 11 13.70 20.31 12.68
C THR A 11 13.28 19.09 11.85
N PHE A 12 13.93 18.80 10.74
CA PHE A 12 13.48 17.81 9.75
C PHE A 12 13.13 16.43 10.32
N TRP A 13 13.87 15.93 11.30
CA TRP A 13 13.55 14.65 11.93
C TRP A 13 12.39 14.77 12.92
N LYS A 14 12.30 15.88 13.62
CA LYS A 14 11.16 16.16 14.50
C LYS A 14 9.88 16.22 13.71
N ASP A 15 9.86 16.97 12.61
CA ASP A 15 8.71 17.09 11.72
C ASP A 15 8.30 15.73 11.12
N ALA A 16 9.29 14.89 10.76
CA ALA A 16 9.04 13.54 10.25
C ALA A 16 8.42 12.62 11.31
N ILE A 17 8.89 12.68 12.56
CA ILE A 17 8.34 11.92 13.69
C ILE A 17 6.93 12.39 14.00
N GLU A 18 6.69 13.68 14.13
CA GLU A 18 5.37 14.24 14.43
C GLU A 18 4.35 13.85 13.34
N LYS A 19 4.75 13.91 12.07
CA LYS A 19 3.90 13.49 10.95
C LYS A 19 3.57 12.00 11.04
N GLU A 20 4.53 11.14 11.33
CA GLU A 20 4.31 9.70 11.45
C GLU A 20 3.42 9.39 12.66
N MET A 21 3.73 9.94 13.83
CA MET A 21 2.95 9.72 15.04
C MET A 21 1.50 10.17 14.87
N LYS A 22 1.26 11.33 14.26
CA LYS A 22 -0.09 11.81 13.96
C LYS A 22 -0.90 10.80 13.13
N THR A 23 -0.24 10.08 12.24
CA THR A 23 -0.89 9.06 11.39
C THR A 23 -1.10 7.75 12.15
N VAL A 24 -0.11 7.31 12.91
CA VAL A 24 -0.10 5.97 13.51
C VAL A 24 -0.88 5.89 14.83
N MET A 25 -1.18 7.03 15.47
CA MET A 25 -1.91 7.08 16.75
C MET A 25 -3.27 6.36 16.69
N VAL A 26 -3.91 6.30 15.55
CA VAL A 26 -5.17 5.56 15.34
C VAL A 26 -5.05 4.07 15.64
N ALA A 27 -3.83 3.55 15.65
CA ALA A 27 -3.55 2.14 15.93
C ALA A 27 -3.50 1.81 17.43
N PHE A 28 -3.55 2.80 18.31
CA PHE A 28 -3.34 2.64 19.74
C PHE A 28 -4.57 3.09 20.54
N ASP A 29 -5.00 2.23 21.43
CA ASP A 29 -5.93 2.57 22.52
C ASP A 29 -5.10 2.73 23.80
N ILE A 30 -4.82 4.00 24.15
CA ILE A 30 -3.91 4.36 25.25
C ILE A 30 -4.69 4.26 26.55
N LEU A 31 -4.14 3.49 27.50
CA LEU A 31 -4.76 3.31 28.80
C LEU A 31 -4.55 4.52 29.71
N GLU A 32 -5.38 4.61 30.76
CA GLU A 32 -5.28 5.66 31.76
C GLU A 32 -3.92 5.61 32.49
N GLU A 33 -3.52 6.75 33.03
CA GLU A 33 -2.29 6.84 33.83
C GLU A 33 -2.39 5.94 35.07
N GLY A 34 -1.34 5.17 35.33
CA GLY A 34 -1.32 4.21 36.42
C GLY A 34 -2.07 2.91 36.19
N ALA A 35 -2.58 2.67 34.96
CA ALA A 35 -3.17 1.39 34.60
C ALA A 35 -2.15 0.26 34.76
N GLU A 36 -2.62 -0.92 35.19
CA GLU A 36 -1.79 -2.13 35.23
C GLU A 36 -1.46 -2.61 33.81
N GLU A 37 -0.32 -3.30 33.71
CA GLU A 37 0.09 -3.98 32.47
C GLU A 37 -1.05 -4.89 31.94
N PRO A 38 -1.39 -4.83 30.63
CA PRO A 38 -2.51 -5.56 30.07
C PRO A 38 -2.36 -7.09 30.16
N LYS A 39 -3.16 -7.73 31.01
CA LYS A 39 -3.15 -9.20 31.20
C LYS A 39 -3.77 -9.92 30.00
N GLY A 40 -3.21 -11.07 29.61
CA GLY A 40 -3.71 -11.89 28.49
C GLY A 40 -3.38 -11.34 27.10
N ARG A 41 -2.51 -10.32 27.03
CA ARG A 41 -1.97 -9.77 25.78
C ARG A 41 -0.47 -9.98 25.73
N LYS A 42 0.10 -9.97 24.52
CA LYS A 42 1.53 -10.15 24.27
C LYS A 42 2.21 -8.78 24.12
N PRO A 43 3.35 -8.52 24.77
CA PRO A 43 4.10 -7.28 24.57
C PRO A 43 4.71 -7.25 23.17
N MET A 44 4.54 -6.15 22.46
CA MET A 44 5.21 -5.86 21.21
C MET A 44 5.96 -4.54 21.32
N PRO A 45 7.27 -4.55 21.59
CA PRO A 45 8.05 -3.33 21.60
C PRO A 45 7.98 -2.61 20.26
N CYS A 46 7.73 -1.30 20.29
CA CYS A 46 7.68 -0.47 19.11
C CYS A 46 8.86 0.51 19.11
N HIS A 47 9.27 0.97 17.92
CA HIS A 47 10.36 1.92 17.78
C HIS A 47 10.28 2.67 16.45
N MET A 48 10.98 3.81 16.37
CA MET A 48 11.14 4.57 15.14
C MET A 48 12.23 4.00 14.25
N VAL A 49 11.90 3.84 12.95
CA VAL A 49 12.86 3.59 11.87
C VAL A 49 12.98 4.83 11.02
N PHE A 50 14.20 5.21 10.69
CA PHE A 50 14.51 6.43 9.95
C PHE A 50 15.12 6.12 8.60
N ASP A 51 14.66 6.83 7.58
CA ASP A 51 15.10 6.70 6.21
C ASP A 51 15.18 8.07 5.52
N VAL A 52 15.98 8.17 4.46
CA VAL A 52 16.09 9.36 3.62
C VAL A 52 15.84 8.94 2.19
N LYS A 53 14.79 9.50 1.58
CA LYS A 53 14.50 9.22 0.15
C LYS A 53 15.64 9.69 -0.73
N ALA A 54 16.21 8.78 -1.53
CA ALA A 54 17.41 9.02 -2.30
C ALA A 54 17.32 10.24 -3.24
N PHE A 55 16.21 10.44 -3.93
CA PHE A 55 16.06 11.52 -4.90
C PHE A 55 15.60 12.85 -4.30
N SER A 56 14.70 12.84 -3.33
CA SER A 56 14.14 14.07 -2.74
C SER A 56 14.86 14.51 -1.48
N LEU A 57 15.78 13.70 -0.96
CA LEU A 57 16.45 13.88 0.34
C LEU A 57 15.47 14.08 1.52
N GLN A 58 14.20 13.78 1.32
CA GLN A 58 13.16 13.90 2.32
C GLN A 58 13.39 12.89 3.45
N ARG A 59 13.38 13.38 4.69
CA ARG A 59 13.45 12.53 5.89
C ARG A 59 12.12 11.81 6.05
N LYS A 60 12.19 10.51 6.30
CA LYS A 60 11.03 9.66 6.56
C LYS A 60 11.23 8.93 7.87
N ALA A 61 10.26 9.06 8.75
CA ALA A 61 10.15 8.24 9.96
C ALA A 61 9.04 7.22 9.77
N ARG A 62 9.20 6.03 10.34
CA ARG A 62 8.16 5.01 10.44
C ARG A 62 8.15 4.45 11.86
N PHE A 63 6.97 4.43 12.47
CA PHE A 63 6.78 3.76 13.75
C PHE A 63 6.42 2.31 13.52
N VAL A 64 7.27 1.39 13.98
CA VAL A 64 7.17 -0.03 13.65
C VAL A 64 7.18 -0.88 14.90
N GLY A 65 6.39 -1.97 14.91
CA GLY A 65 6.43 -2.99 15.93
C GLY A 65 7.53 -4.01 15.68
N ASN A 66 8.08 -4.59 16.73
CA ASN A 66 9.04 -5.69 16.64
C ASN A 66 8.33 -7.05 16.75
N GLY A 67 7.61 -7.44 15.68
CA GLY A 67 6.87 -8.70 15.63
C GLY A 67 7.74 -9.95 15.72
N ALA A 68 9.04 -9.86 15.42
CA ALA A 68 9.96 -11.00 15.61
C ALA A 68 10.11 -11.43 17.06
N LYS A 69 9.76 -10.57 18.02
CA LYS A 69 9.74 -10.88 19.45
C LYS A 69 8.39 -11.40 19.95
N VAL A 70 7.39 -11.49 19.07
CA VAL A 70 6.04 -11.93 19.41
C VAL A 70 5.79 -13.31 18.81
N ASP A 71 5.34 -14.25 19.63
CA ASP A 71 4.86 -15.53 19.12
C ASP A 71 3.50 -15.33 18.43
N SER A 72 3.48 -15.54 17.12
CA SER A 72 2.32 -15.36 16.23
C SER A 72 1.84 -16.68 15.63
N SER A 73 2.16 -17.83 16.23
CA SER A 73 1.84 -19.16 15.71
C SER A 73 0.34 -19.38 15.42
N ASP A 74 -0.52 -18.66 16.14
CA ASP A 74 -1.97 -18.86 16.10
C ASP A 74 -2.72 -17.97 15.09
N VAL A 75 -2.02 -17.12 14.33
CA VAL A 75 -2.64 -16.17 13.39
C VAL A 75 -2.05 -16.31 11.98
N PRO A 76 -2.87 -16.16 10.92
CA PRO A 76 -2.38 -16.09 9.55
C PRO A 76 -1.44 -14.92 9.37
N THR A 77 -0.23 -15.17 8.89
CA THR A 77 0.80 -14.16 8.66
C THR A 77 1.10 -13.96 7.17
N TYR A 78 0.73 -14.94 6.34
CA TYR A 78 0.99 -14.88 4.90
C TYR A 78 0.02 -13.94 4.19
N ALA A 79 0.59 -13.05 3.38
CA ALA A 79 -0.12 -12.25 2.41
C ALA A 79 0.61 -12.35 1.06
N SER A 80 -0.12 -12.73 0.02
CA SER A 80 0.39 -12.64 -1.34
C SER A 80 0.30 -11.20 -1.86
N VAL A 81 0.96 -10.97 -2.97
CA VAL A 81 0.84 -9.76 -3.78
C VAL A 81 0.81 -10.17 -5.25
N VAL A 82 0.23 -9.36 -6.12
CA VAL A 82 0.16 -9.65 -7.55
C VAL A 82 1.55 -9.90 -8.14
N SER A 83 1.66 -10.92 -8.98
CA SER A 83 2.91 -11.27 -9.66
C SER A 83 3.21 -10.31 -10.82
N ARG A 84 4.51 -10.17 -11.18
CA ARG A 84 4.93 -9.35 -12.33
C ARG A 84 4.35 -9.87 -13.65
N GLU A 85 4.22 -11.18 -13.77
CA GLU A 85 3.64 -11.86 -14.93
C GLU A 85 2.17 -11.49 -15.07
N SER A 86 1.41 -11.52 -13.97
CA SER A 86 -0.01 -11.11 -13.96
C SER A 86 -0.18 -9.64 -14.33
N VAL A 87 0.69 -8.76 -13.85
CA VAL A 87 0.69 -7.34 -14.24
C VAL A 87 0.89 -7.20 -15.76
N ARG A 88 1.89 -7.88 -16.33
CA ARG A 88 2.14 -7.84 -17.78
C ARG A 88 0.96 -8.37 -18.60
N ILE A 89 0.35 -9.47 -18.17
CA ILE A 89 -0.84 -10.04 -18.81
C ILE A 89 -1.98 -9.02 -18.75
N ALA A 90 -2.25 -8.42 -17.61
CA ALA A 90 -3.33 -7.45 -17.45
C ALA A 90 -3.12 -6.20 -18.33
N LEU A 91 -1.89 -5.65 -18.41
CA LEU A 91 -1.56 -4.55 -19.30
C LEU A 91 -1.73 -4.93 -20.78
N THR A 92 -1.39 -6.17 -21.16
CA THR A 92 -1.60 -6.68 -22.51
C THR A 92 -3.09 -6.77 -22.84
N LEU A 93 -3.89 -7.30 -21.90
CA LEU A 93 -5.35 -7.38 -22.07
C LEU A 93 -5.98 -6.00 -22.14
N ALA A 94 -5.48 -5.02 -21.37
CA ALA A 94 -5.91 -3.64 -21.45
C ALA A 94 -5.68 -3.06 -22.87
N ALA A 95 -4.50 -3.25 -23.42
CA ALA A 95 -4.16 -2.79 -24.77
C ALA A 95 -5.03 -3.45 -25.84
N LEU A 96 -5.16 -4.78 -25.80
CA LEU A 96 -5.94 -5.55 -26.79
C LEU A 96 -7.44 -5.19 -26.77
N ASN A 97 -7.98 -4.84 -25.63
CA ASN A 97 -9.39 -4.51 -25.46
C ASN A 97 -9.67 -3.00 -25.44
N GLY A 98 -8.64 -2.16 -25.58
CA GLY A 98 -8.77 -0.70 -25.54
C GLY A 98 -9.36 -0.23 -24.20
N LEU A 99 -8.83 -0.76 -23.08
CA LEU A 99 -9.23 -0.39 -21.73
C LEU A 99 -8.28 0.68 -21.17
N ASP A 100 -8.84 1.55 -20.35
CA ASP A 100 -8.08 2.55 -19.62
C ASP A 100 -7.50 1.98 -18.32
N ILE A 101 -6.46 2.65 -17.79
CA ILE A 101 -5.75 2.24 -16.59
C ILE A 101 -5.57 3.45 -15.67
N VAL A 102 -5.86 3.27 -14.40
CA VAL A 102 -5.51 4.19 -13.33
C VAL A 102 -4.81 3.45 -12.18
N SER A 103 -3.98 4.15 -11.46
CA SER A 103 -3.30 3.66 -10.24
C SER A 103 -3.61 4.52 -9.04
N ALA A 104 -3.53 3.92 -7.86
CA ALA A 104 -3.66 4.59 -6.58
C ALA A 104 -2.81 3.90 -5.52
N ASP A 105 -2.30 4.69 -4.57
CA ASP A 105 -1.55 4.22 -3.39
C ASP A 105 -2.44 4.47 -2.15
N VAL A 106 -2.77 3.41 -1.40
CA VAL A 106 -3.62 3.51 -0.20
C VAL A 106 -2.81 4.05 0.96
N GLN A 107 -3.23 5.20 1.49
CA GLN A 107 -2.54 5.84 2.61
C GLN A 107 -2.65 4.98 3.88
N GLY A 108 -1.49 4.63 4.45
CA GLY A 108 -1.44 3.89 5.71
C GLY A 108 -2.20 2.56 5.65
N ALA A 109 -2.03 1.80 4.57
CA ALA A 109 -2.80 0.59 4.25
C ALA A 109 -3.04 -0.32 5.46
N TYR A 110 -2.00 -0.67 6.22
CA TYR A 110 -2.14 -1.52 7.40
C TYR A 110 -3.03 -0.91 8.48
N LEU A 111 -2.97 0.40 8.70
CA LEU A 111 -3.78 1.11 9.71
C LEU A 111 -5.29 1.06 9.42
N ASN A 112 -5.68 0.75 8.20
CA ASN A 112 -7.09 0.53 7.84
C ASN A 112 -7.59 -0.86 8.25
N ALA A 113 -6.69 -1.78 8.60
CA ALA A 113 -7.02 -3.14 9.01
C ALA A 113 -6.97 -3.31 10.55
N PRO A 114 -7.76 -4.21 11.15
CA PRO A 114 -7.67 -4.49 12.58
C PRO A 114 -6.39 -5.24 12.93
N CYS A 115 -5.85 -5.02 14.13
CA CYS A 115 -4.85 -5.89 14.69
C CYS A 115 -5.51 -7.22 15.09
N ARG A 116 -4.99 -8.36 14.58
CA ARG A 116 -5.55 -9.69 14.87
C ARG A 116 -4.98 -10.34 16.12
N GLU A 117 -3.81 -9.88 16.50
CA GLU A 117 -3.10 -10.40 17.66
C GLU A 117 -3.45 -9.56 18.90
N PRO A 118 -3.61 -10.16 20.06
CA PRO A 118 -3.84 -9.40 21.29
C PRO A 118 -2.52 -8.76 21.78
N LEU A 119 -2.15 -7.63 21.15
CA LEU A 119 -0.88 -6.95 21.40
C LEU A 119 -1.07 -5.71 22.26
N TYR A 120 0.00 -5.35 22.98
CA TYR A 120 0.15 -4.07 23.68
C TYR A 120 1.59 -3.60 23.62
N THR A 121 1.81 -2.32 23.88
CA THR A 121 3.14 -1.72 24.00
C THR A 121 3.18 -0.71 25.15
N GLU A 122 4.37 -0.39 25.64
CA GLU A 122 4.60 0.78 26.47
C GLU A 122 4.87 1.99 25.56
N CYS A 123 4.23 3.11 25.84
CA CYS A 123 4.42 4.35 25.10
C CYS A 123 5.78 4.93 25.37
N GLY A 124 6.61 5.05 24.34
CA GLY A 124 7.92 5.68 24.41
C GLY A 124 7.84 7.22 24.34
N PRO A 125 9.01 7.91 24.31
CA PRO A 125 9.08 9.38 24.26
C PRO A 125 8.39 9.99 23.05
N GLU A 126 8.21 9.25 21.94
CA GLU A 126 7.50 9.67 20.74
C GLU A 126 6.00 9.88 20.94
N PHE A 127 5.42 9.31 22.01
CA PHE A 127 4.02 9.50 22.39
C PHE A 127 3.78 10.79 23.19
N GLY A 128 4.84 11.55 23.52
CA GLY A 128 4.75 12.83 24.23
C GLY A 128 4.13 12.70 25.62
N GLU A 129 2.97 13.29 25.85
CA GLU A 129 2.27 13.28 27.15
C GLU A 129 1.82 11.90 27.63
N PHE A 130 1.81 10.92 26.74
CA PHE A 130 1.45 9.54 27.06
C PHE A 130 2.66 8.65 27.38
N GLU A 131 3.88 9.21 27.41
CA GLU A 131 5.09 8.44 27.73
C GLU A 131 4.95 7.66 29.03
N GLY A 132 5.35 6.38 29.01
CA GLY A 132 5.27 5.46 30.13
C GLY A 132 3.90 4.84 30.38
N ARG A 133 2.86 5.19 29.62
CA ARG A 133 1.55 4.54 29.68
C ARG A 133 1.52 3.26 28.84
N TRP A 134 0.61 2.37 29.16
CA TRP A 134 0.31 1.20 28.35
C TRP A 134 -0.65 1.57 27.20
N ALA A 135 -0.43 0.99 26.03
CA ALA A 135 -1.30 1.13 24.90
C ALA A 135 -1.64 -0.23 24.28
N ILE A 136 -2.92 -0.48 24.05
CA ILE A 136 -3.41 -1.65 23.33
C ILE A 136 -3.31 -1.37 21.84
N ILE A 137 -2.78 -2.31 21.07
CA ILE A 137 -2.67 -2.18 19.61
C ILE A 137 -3.96 -2.70 18.99
N VAL A 138 -4.75 -1.81 18.38
CA VAL A 138 -6.08 -2.10 17.82
C VAL A 138 -6.10 -2.13 16.30
N ARG A 139 -5.08 -1.54 15.64
CA ARG A 139 -4.91 -1.60 14.19
C ARG A 139 -3.60 -2.29 13.83
N ALA A 140 -3.56 -2.85 12.61
CA ALA A 140 -2.35 -3.48 12.11
C ALA A 140 -1.24 -2.45 11.94
N LEU A 141 -0.03 -2.79 12.39
CA LEU A 141 1.17 -1.95 12.35
C LEU A 141 2.24 -2.58 11.47
N TYR A 142 3.08 -1.75 10.88
CA TYR A 142 4.31 -2.23 10.27
C TYR A 142 5.14 -3.01 11.30
N GLY A 143 5.60 -4.18 10.90
CA GLY A 143 6.41 -5.06 11.74
C GLY A 143 5.63 -6.07 12.58
N ALA A 144 4.31 -5.95 12.76
CA ALA A 144 3.50 -7.03 13.33
C ALA A 144 3.27 -8.12 12.29
N SER A 145 3.38 -9.40 12.72
CA SER A 145 3.42 -10.54 11.81
C SER A 145 2.15 -10.73 10.99
N SER A 146 0.97 -10.45 11.56
CA SER A 146 -0.33 -10.61 10.89
C SER A 146 -0.78 -9.40 10.09
N SER A 147 -0.05 -8.28 10.10
CA SER A 147 -0.52 -7.02 9.53
C SER A 147 -0.79 -7.09 8.04
N ALA A 148 0.11 -7.71 7.27
CA ALA A 148 -0.06 -7.88 5.83
C ALA A 148 -1.29 -8.74 5.49
N ALA A 149 -1.50 -9.84 6.21
CA ALA A 149 -2.66 -10.71 6.02
C ALA A 149 -3.97 -10.00 6.41
N SER A 150 -3.95 -9.21 7.50
CA SER A 150 -5.12 -8.44 7.93
C SER A 150 -5.52 -7.37 6.91
N TRP A 151 -4.54 -6.66 6.37
CA TRP A 151 -4.77 -5.67 5.32
C TRP A 151 -5.30 -6.33 4.05
N ARG A 152 -4.65 -7.41 3.59
CA ARG A 152 -5.10 -8.14 2.40
C ARG A 152 -6.56 -8.57 2.51
N ASP A 153 -6.98 -9.11 3.64
CA ASP A 153 -8.38 -9.49 3.84
C ASP A 153 -9.32 -8.29 3.91
N THR A 154 -8.84 -7.15 4.38
CA THR A 154 -9.63 -5.92 4.46
C THR A 154 -9.89 -5.34 3.07
N ILE A 155 -8.87 -5.19 2.24
CA ILE A 155 -9.03 -4.71 0.86
C ILE A 155 -9.80 -5.69 0.00
N SER A 156 -9.57 -7.00 0.17
CA SER A 156 -10.30 -8.06 -0.55
C SER A 156 -11.81 -7.96 -0.36
N ARG A 157 -12.29 -7.77 0.88
CA ARG A 157 -13.73 -7.62 1.15
C ARG A 157 -14.34 -6.41 0.45
N VAL A 158 -13.60 -5.31 0.36
CA VAL A 158 -14.07 -4.12 -0.37
C VAL A 158 -14.17 -4.42 -1.86
N ILE A 159 -13.14 -5.01 -2.46
CA ILE A 159 -13.12 -5.35 -3.88
C ILE A 159 -14.20 -6.39 -4.23
N GLU A 160 -14.41 -7.39 -3.37
CA GLU A 160 -15.52 -8.36 -3.50
C GLU A 160 -16.88 -7.67 -3.44
N GLY A 161 -17.06 -6.73 -2.52
CA GLY A 161 -18.28 -5.93 -2.39
C GLY A 161 -18.60 -5.10 -3.62
N LEU A 162 -17.59 -4.74 -4.44
CA LEU A 162 -17.74 -4.06 -5.71
C LEU A 162 -18.06 -5.03 -6.88
N GLY A 163 -18.23 -6.32 -6.60
CA GLY A 163 -18.60 -7.35 -7.58
C GLY A 163 -17.43 -8.01 -8.30
N TYR A 164 -16.21 -7.74 -7.90
CA TYR A 164 -15.04 -8.44 -8.43
C TYR A 164 -14.84 -9.81 -7.79
N LYS A 165 -14.25 -10.73 -8.52
CA LYS A 165 -13.88 -12.07 -8.06
C LYS A 165 -12.38 -12.28 -8.23
N SER A 166 -11.74 -12.86 -7.21
CA SER A 166 -10.33 -13.22 -7.26
C SER A 166 -10.04 -14.25 -8.35
N CYS A 167 -8.97 -14.05 -9.10
CA CYS A 167 -8.50 -14.99 -10.13
C CYS A 167 -7.84 -16.20 -9.48
N ARG A 168 -8.11 -17.41 -10.02
CA ARG A 168 -7.52 -18.66 -9.51
C ARG A 168 -6.02 -18.77 -9.73
N ALA A 169 -5.50 -18.14 -10.78
CA ALA A 169 -4.07 -18.20 -11.12
C ALA A 169 -3.22 -17.25 -10.27
N ASP A 170 -3.81 -16.13 -9.84
CA ASP A 170 -3.18 -15.12 -8.99
C ASP A 170 -4.27 -14.45 -8.15
N ASN A 171 -4.29 -14.75 -6.86
CA ASN A 171 -5.36 -14.31 -5.97
C ASN A 171 -5.43 -12.80 -5.74
N ASP A 172 -4.41 -12.06 -6.14
CA ASP A 172 -4.34 -10.60 -6.03
C ASP A 172 -4.66 -9.88 -7.36
N VAL A 173 -5.12 -10.66 -8.35
CA VAL A 173 -5.83 -10.20 -9.55
C VAL A 173 -7.32 -10.42 -9.35
N TRP A 174 -8.08 -9.36 -9.39
CA TRP A 174 -9.52 -9.35 -9.24
C TRP A 174 -10.17 -9.03 -10.59
N MET A 175 -11.26 -9.71 -10.94
CA MET A 175 -11.88 -9.60 -12.26
C MET A 175 -13.39 -9.42 -12.12
N ARG A 176 -13.97 -8.57 -12.97
CA ARG A 176 -15.41 -8.34 -13.10
C ARG A 176 -15.80 -8.25 -14.58
N PRO A 177 -16.87 -8.94 -15.05
CA PRO A 177 -17.39 -8.75 -16.39
C PRO A 177 -17.91 -7.32 -16.60
N ALA A 178 -17.68 -6.76 -17.78
CA ALA A 178 -18.18 -5.47 -18.20
C ALA A 178 -18.53 -5.49 -19.69
N VAL A 179 -19.31 -4.51 -20.14
CA VAL A 179 -19.70 -4.37 -21.54
C VAL A 179 -19.35 -2.96 -22.01
N LYS A 180 -18.61 -2.85 -23.09
CA LYS A 180 -18.28 -1.57 -23.72
C LYS A 180 -19.49 -0.97 -24.45
N ALA A 181 -19.41 0.32 -24.78
CA ALA A 181 -20.47 1.03 -25.48
C ALA A 181 -20.82 0.44 -26.88
N ASP A 182 -19.85 -0.25 -27.50
CA ASP A 182 -20.03 -0.96 -28.78
C ASP A 182 -20.63 -2.37 -28.60
N GLY A 183 -20.96 -2.78 -27.37
CA GLY A 183 -21.51 -4.09 -27.05
C GLY A 183 -20.48 -5.20 -26.85
N LEU A 184 -19.16 -4.89 -26.94
CA LEU A 184 -18.12 -5.88 -26.70
C LEU A 184 -18.05 -6.24 -25.22
N GLU A 185 -18.15 -7.53 -24.93
CA GLU A 185 -17.93 -8.07 -23.58
C GLU A 185 -16.44 -8.08 -23.24
N VAL A 186 -16.08 -7.53 -22.10
CA VAL A 186 -14.71 -7.44 -21.59
C VAL A 186 -14.67 -7.81 -20.11
N CYS A 187 -13.48 -7.93 -19.55
CA CYS A 187 -13.27 -7.97 -18.10
C CYS A 187 -12.58 -6.69 -17.64
N GLU A 188 -13.01 -6.18 -16.52
CA GLU A 188 -12.29 -5.17 -15.74
C GLU A 188 -11.45 -5.86 -14.68
N TYR A 189 -10.35 -5.22 -14.29
CA TYR A 189 -9.40 -5.81 -13.37
C TYR A 189 -9.01 -4.84 -12.26
N VAL A 190 -8.80 -5.37 -11.06
CA VAL A 190 -8.10 -4.69 -9.96
C VAL A 190 -6.92 -5.57 -9.57
N LEU A 191 -5.72 -5.01 -9.62
CA LEU A 191 -4.48 -5.67 -9.22
C LEU A 191 -4.01 -5.05 -7.90
N VAL A 192 -3.71 -5.89 -6.92
CA VAL A 192 -3.34 -5.46 -5.58
C VAL A 192 -1.90 -5.85 -5.27
N TYR A 193 -1.06 -4.85 -5.01
CA TYR A 193 0.29 -5.06 -4.51
C TYR A 193 0.48 -4.28 -3.20
N SER A 194 0.10 -4.89 -2.09
CA SER A 194 0.09 -4.23 -0.78
C SER A 194 -0.77 -2.97 -0.78
N ASP A 195 -0.14 -1.79 -0.71
CA ASP A 195 -0.78 -0.47 -0.74
C ASP A 195 -0.98 0.09 -2.15
N ASP A 196 -0.29 -0.46 -3.16
CA ASP A 196 -0.39 -0.04 -4.55
C ASP A 196 -1.50 -0.80 -5.29
N LEU A 197 -2.41 -0.06 -5.92
CA LEU A 197 -3.51 -0.58 -6.73
C LEU A 197 -3.37 -0.17 -8.19
N ILE A 198 -3.67 -1.09 -9.10
CA ILE A 198 -3.97 -0.78 -10.51
C ILE A 198 -5.41 -1.21 -10.80
N MET A 199 -6.18 -0.30 -11.37
CA MET A 199 -7.53 -0.56 -11.85
C MET A 199 -7.55 -0.41 -13.36
N ILE A 200 -8.09 -1.41 -14.04
CA ILE A 200 -8.16 -1.52 -15.52
C ILE A 200 -9.61 -1.74 -15.89
N GLY A 201 -10.16 -0.96 -16.78
CA GLY A 201 -11.54 -1.10 -17.17
C GLY A 201 -11.96 -0.13 -18.26
N VAL A 202 -13.25 -0.10 -18.55
CA VAL A 202 -13.86 0.87 -19.47
C VAL A 202 -13.83 2.27 -18.82
N HIS A 203 -14.13 2.33 -17.52
CA HIS A 203 -14.12 3.54 -16.69
C HIS A 203 -13.44 3.21 -15.33
N PRO A 204 -12.12 2.98 -15.30
CA PRO A 204 -11.43 2.52 -14.10
C PRO A 204 -11.45 3.56 -12.96
N GLU A 205 -11.62 4.84 -13.28
CA GLU A 205 -11.82 5.93 -12.32
C GLU A 205 -13.08 5.75 -11.47
N GLU A 206 -14.14 5.10 -11.98
CA GLU A 206 -15.32 4.79 -11.19
C GLU A 206 -15.00 3.75 -10.10
N THR A 207 -14.23 2.72 -10.45
CA THR A 207 -13.75 1.74 -9.48
C THR A 207 -12.84 2.39 -8.45
N ALA A 208 -11.94 3.28 -8.87
CA ALA A 208 -11.08 4.04 -7.97
C ALA A 208 -11.90 4.92 -7.01
N ALA A 209 -12.93 5.61 -7.52
CA ALA A 209 -13.85 6.42 -6.72
C ALA A 209 -14.63 5.58 -5.70
N GLN A 210 -15.07 4.36 -6.08
CA GLN A 210 -15.74 3.45 -5.16
C GLN A 210 -14.80 2.96 -4.04
N ILE A 211 -13.56 2.58 -4.37
CA ILE A 211 -12.55 2.17 -3.37
C ILE A 211 -12.19 3.35 -2.45
N SER A 212 -12.14 4.58 -2.99
CA SER A 212 -11.82 5.78 -2.20
C SER A 212 -12.87 6.14 -1.14
N GLN A 213 -14.08 5.59 -1.23
CA GLN A 213 -15.10 5.71 -0.16
C GLN A 213 -14.73 4.91 1.09
N HIS A 214 -13.87 3.92 0.97
CA HIS A 214 -13.44 3.04 2.06
C HIS A 214 -12.04 3.37 2.57
N PHE A 215 -11.14 3.82 1.66
CA PHE A 215 -9.74 4.07 1.96
C PHE A 215 -9.27 5.38 1.36
N GLN A 216 -8.54 6.16 2.13
CA GLN A 216 -7.93 7.37 1.64
C GLN A 216 -6.75 7.02 0.73
N PHE A 217 -6.71 7.58 -0.48
CA PHE A 217 -5.56 7.49 -1.35
C PHE A 217 -4.53 8.58 -1.01
N LYS A 218 -3.27 8.28 -1.25
CA LYS A 218 -2.17 9.21 -1.09
C LYS A 218 -2.33 10.37 -2.09
N GLY A 219 -2.22 11.59 -1.61
CA GLY A 219 -2.54 12.76 -2.43
C GLY A 219 -4.03 12.97 -2.71
N ASN A 220 -4.93 12.17 -2.12
CA ASN A 220 -6.39 12.20 -2.30
C ASN A 220 -6.85 11.99 -3.75
N GLN A 221 -6.09 11.26 -4.55
CA GLN A 221 -6.39 11.05 -5.97
C GLN A 221 -5.84 9.73 -6.49
N TRP A 222 -6.38 9.33 -7.64
CA TRP A 222 -5.81 8.32 -8.53
C TRP A 222 -5.25 9.02 -9.76
N GLU A 223 -4.33 8.36 -10.45
CA GLU A 223 -3.64 8.93 -11.60
C GLU A 223 -3.36 7.88 -12.68
N LYS A 224 -3.04 8.31 -13.89
CA LYS A 224 -2.47 7.40 -14.88
C LYS A 224 -1.13 6.89 -14.35
N PRO A 225 -0.88 5.56 -14.39
CA PRO A 225 0.35 5.03 -13.85
C PRO A 225 1.54 5.50 -14.68
N GLU A 226 2.48 6.22 -14.06
CA GLU A 226 3.79 6.52 -14.62
C GLU A 226 4.82 5.50 -14.14
N GLN A 227 4.65 5.00 -12.92
CA GLN A 227 5.47 3.97 -12.32
C GLN A 227 4.61 2.95 -11.56
N TYR A 228 4.99 1.67 -11.66
CA TYR A 228 4.40 0.60 -10.88
C TYR A 228 5.46 -0.44 -10.54
N LEU A 229 5.57 -0.81 -9.26
CA LEU A 229 6.56 -1.77 -8.74
C LEU A 229 8.00 -1.44 -9.14
N GLY A 230 8.35 -0.15 -9.21
CA GLY A 230 9.69 0.32 -9.59
C GLY A 230 9.99 0.26 -11.09
N ALA A 231 8.99 -0.05 -11.91
CA ALA A 231 9.09 0.02 -13.36
C ALA A 231 8.27 1.19 -13.91
N ASN A 232 8.73 1.79 -15.01
CA ASN A 232 7.96 2.78 -15.73
C ASN A 232 6.80 2.11 -16.48
N VAL A 233 5.63 2.71 -16.41
CA VAL A 233 4.42 2.30 -17.12
C VAL A 233 4.03 3.41 -18.07
N GLY A 234 3.63 3.08 -19.29
CA GLY A 234 3.16 4.10 -20.21
C GLY A 234 2.57 3.48 -21.47
N GLN A 235 2.09 4.34 -22.37
CA GLN A 235 1.56 3.95 -23.65
C GLN A 235 2.54 4.31 -24.77
N LEU A 236 2.66 3.40 -25.73
CA LEU A 236 3.40 3.59 -26.96
C LEU A 236 2.48 3.31 -28.15
N LEU A 237 2.64 4.05 -29.22
CA LEU A 237 1.98 3.76 -30.49
C LEU A 237 2.93 2.90 -31.33
N VAL A 238 2.57 1.63 -31.57
CA VAL A 238 3.35 0.69 -32.37
C VAL A 238 2.47 0.23 -33.51
N ASN A 239 2.87 0.51 -34.77
CA ASN A 239 2.10 0.16 -35.98
C ASN A 239 0.61 0.58 -35.88
N GLU A 240 0.37 1.84 -35.49
CA GLU A 240 -0.97 2.44 -35.31
C GLU A 240 -1.82 1.81 -34.18
N GLN A 241 -1.25 0.94 -33.36
CA GLN A 241 -1.88 0.35 -32.19
C GLN A 241 -1.31 0.91 -30.90
N HIS A 242 -2.19 1.28 -29.96
CA HIS A 242 -1.79 1.66 -28.61
C HIS A 242 -1.36 0.41 -27.82
N CYS A 243 -0.12 0.42 -27.36
CA CYS A 243 0.44 -0.64 -26.55
C CYS A 243 0.84 -0.08 -25.17
N TRP A 244 0.57 -0.83 -24.10
CA TRP A 244 1.13 -0.54 -22.79
C TRP A 244 2.52 -1.15 -22.66
N TYR A 245 3.44 -0.43 -22.06
CA TYR A 245 4.77 -0.96 -21.72
C TYR A 245 5.00 -0.93 -20.21
N LEU A 246 5.79 -1.89 -19.74
CA LEU A 246 6.32 -1.97 -18.38
C LEU A 246 7.82 -2.22 -18.50
N GLY A 247 8.65 -1.28 -18.07
CA GLY A 247 10.10 -1.42 -18.21
C GLY A 247 10.91 -0.44 -17.38
N SER A 248 12.23 -0.62 -17.34
CA SER A 248 13.13 0.39 -16.79
C SER A 248 13.25 1.59 -17.73
N SER A 249 13.64 2.76 -17.19
CA SER A 249 13.84 3.99 -17.97
C SER A 249 14.82 3.83 -19.13
N GLU A 250 15.75 2.88 -19.07
CA GLU A 250 16.70 2.56 -20.13
C GLU A 250 16.06 1.78 -21.29
N CYS A 251 15.07 0.92 -21.03
CA CYS A 251 14.38 0.15 -22.07
C CYS A 251 13.43 1.00 -22.93
N ALA A 252 12.88 2.08 -22.41
CA ALA A 252 12.02 2.98 -23.19
C ALA A 252 12.78 3.68 -24.34
N ASN A 253 14.10 3.89 -24.19
CA ASN A 253 14.95 4.49 -25.21
C ASN A 253 15.40 3.48 -26.31
N VAL A 254 15.40 2.18 -26.01
CA VAL A 254 15.80 1.15 -27.01
C VAL A 254 14.72 0.92 -28.05
N GLY A 255 13.43 1.06 -27.69
CA GLY A 255 12.32 0.97 -28.66
C GLY A 255 12.32 2.07 -29.72
N LEU A 256 12.84 3.26 -29.38
CA LEU A 256 12.98 4.39 -30.32
C LEU A 256 14.17 4.23 -31.29
N LEU A 257 15.19 3.43 -30.93
CA LEU A 257 16.35 3.20 -31.77
C LEU A 257 16.18 2.07 -32.80
N LEU A 258 15.20 1.17 -32.58
CA LEU A 258 14.91 0.07 -33.53
C LEU A 258 13.84 0.44 -34.57
N GLY A 259 13.15 1.58 -34.43
CA GLY A 259 12.18 2.12 -35.39
C GLY A 259 12.79 2.97 -36.53
N GLY A 260 14.08 3.11 -36.59
CA GLY A 260 14.81 3.86 -37.61
C GLY A 260 15.58 2.96 -38.57
N LYS A 261 14.97 2.66 -39.72
CA LYS A 261 15.49 1.99 -40.92
C LYS A 261 15.11 0.51 -41.11
N MET A 262 14.03 0.32 -41.80
CA MET A 262 14.06 -0.49 -43.02
C MET A 262 13.34 0.27 -44.14
#